data_083757f7d70bb12bf8beb6b01671270c
#
_entry.id   083757f7d70bb12bf8beb6b01671270c
#
_cell.length_a   1.000
_cell.length_b   1.000
_cell.length_c   1.000
_cell.angle_alpha   90.00
_cell.angle_beta   90.00
_cell.angle_gamma   90.00
#
_symmetry.space_group_name_H-M   'P 1'
#
loop_
_entity.id
_entity.type
_entity.pdbx_description
1 polymer ?
#
loop_
_entity_poly.entity_id
_entity_poly.type
_entity_poly.pdbx_seq_one_letter_code
_entity_poly.pdbx_strand_id
1 'polypeptide(L)'
;NFDPATGTPNDITENAKKIVIKPIQMATAVRVKDEVDAIVLGNTLALEGGLNVLKDSIYYEPVDQSTKLNVNILATAESRKDDPLLQKVGALYHTEAVNKYVQEKFAGTQVGVNKPISYLTETK
;
A
#
# COMPACT_ATOMS: atom_id res chain seq x y z
N ASN A 1 22.39 -4.60 -8.77
CA ASN A 1 21.02 -4.17 -9.08
C ASN A 1 20.25 -4.09 -7.76
N PHE A 2 19.85 -2.89 -7.37
CA PHE A 2 18.98 -2.69 -6.20
C PHE A 2 17.56 -3.15 -6.56
N ASP A 3 16.98 -4.02 -5.73
CA ASP A 3 15.58 -4.41 -5.83
C ASP A 3 14.78 -3.64 -4.76
N PRO A 4 13.92 -2.70 -5.14
CA PRO A 4 13.16 -1.90 -4.18
C PRO A 4 12.19 -2.73 -3.33
N ALA A 5 11.81 -3.93 -3.76
CA ALA A 5 10.91 -4.81 -3.00
C ALA A 5 11.61 -5.53 -1.83
N THR A 6 12.93 -5.70 -1.90
CA THR A 6 13.72 -6.44 -0.90
C THR A 6 14.85 -5.62 -0.28
N GLY A 7 14.99 -4.36 -0.69
CA GLY A 7 16.02 -3.44 -0.22
C GLY A 7 15.97 -3.19 1.28
N THR A 8 17.14 -3.06 1.89
CA THR A 8 17.33 -2.79 3.31
C THR A 8 18.22 -1.55 3.51
N PRO A 9 18.26 -0.95 4.69
CA PRO A 9 19.21 0.13 4.98
C PRO A 9 20.68 -0.23 4.72
N ASN A 10 21.02 -1.53 4.74
CA ASN A 10 22.39 -2.00 4.48
C ASN A 10 22.79 -1.93 3.00
N ASP A 11 21.82 -1.78 2.10
CA ASP A 11 22.06 -1.66 0.66
C ASP A 11 22.37 -0.22 0.25
N ILE A 12 22.34 0.73 1.19
CA ILE A 12 22.65 2.14 0.94
C ILE A 12 24.16 2.29 0.77
N THR A 13 24.59 2.56 -0.45
CA THR A 13 26.00 2.75 -0.82
C THR A 13 26.47 4.19 -0.69
N GLU A 14 25.54 5.15 -0.72
CA GLU A 14 25.83 6.57 -0.62
C GLU A 14 24.78 7.28 0.25
N ASN A 15 25.25 8.05 1.22
CA ASN A 15 24.41 8.83 2.12
C ASN A 15 25.05 10.22 2.38
N ALA A 16 25.13 11.01 1.33
CA ALA A 16 25.77 12.33 1.35
C ALA A 16 25.13 13.29 2.36
N LYS A 17 23.83 13.13 2.64
CA LYS A 17 23.08 13.93 3.62
C LYS A 17 23.14 13.38 5.05
N LYS A 18 23.84 12.27 5.27
CA LYS A 18 23.96 11.61 6.59
C LYS A 18 22.61 11.33 7.26
N ILE A 19 21.63 10.87 6.49
CA ILE A 19 20.30 10.49 6.99
C ILE A 19 20.44 9.29 7.93
N VAL A 20 19.86 9.39 9.12
CA VAL A 20 19.83 8.30 10.08
C VAL A 20 18.52 7.54 9.92
N ILE A 21 18.59 6.30 9.44
CA ILE A 21 17.43 5.44 9.25
C ILE A 21 17.26 4.58 10.50
N LYS A 22 16.07 4.67 11.11
CA LYS A 22 15.69 3.88 12.29
C LYS A 22 14.55 2.93 11.94
N PRO A 23 14.83 1.65 11.67
CA PRO A 23 13.76 0.67 11.46
C PRO A 23 12.89 0.54 12.71
N ILE A 24 11.57 0.55 12.51
CA ILE A 24 10.59 0.44 13.59
C ILE A 24 9.40 -0.39 13.11
N GLN A 25 8.72 -1.04 14.05
CA GLN A 25 7.44 -1.69 13.72
C GLN A 25 6.40 -0.64 13.32
N MET A 26 5.77 -0.85 12.18
CA MET A 26 4.83 0.10 11.57
C MET A 26 3.70 0.50 12.52
N ALA A 27 3.19 -0.44 13.34
CA ALA A 27 2.13 -0.16 14.31
C ALA A 27 2.52 0.85 15.41
N THR A 28 3.82 1.05 15.67
CA THR A 28 4.31 2.01 16.66
C THR A 28 4.77 3.32 16.03
N ALA A 29 4.98 3.36 14.72
CA ALA A 29 5.55 4.50 14.02
C ALA A 29 4.75 5.80 14.20
N VAL A 30 3.42 5.73 14.19
CA VAL A 30 2.56 6.92 14.41
C VAL A 30 2.80 7.57 15.76
N ARG A 31 3.11 6.77 16.79
CA ARG A 31 3.31 7.27 18.17
C ARG A 31 4.59 8.06 18.36
N VAL A 32 5.60 7.74 17.53
CA VAL A 32 6.93 8.36 17.61
C VAL A 32 7.15 9.42 16.51
N LYS A 33 6.10 9.81 15.80
CA LYS A 33 6.20 10.78 14.69
C LYS A 33 6.84 12.10 15.10
N ASP A 34 6.63 12.54 16.33
CA ASP A 34 7.16 13.80 16.85
C ASP A 34 8.61 13.68 17.40
N GLU A 35 9.18 12.48 17.40
CA GLU A 35 10.55 12.19 17.85
C GLU A 35 11.56 12.10 16.70
N VAL A 36 11.09 12.24 15.45
CA VAL A 36 11.90 12.10 14.25
C VAL A 36 11.54 13.19 13.23
N ASP A 37 12.44 13.47 12.31
CA ASP A 37 12.21 14.50 11.27
C ASP A 37 11.20 14.03 10.20
N ALA A 38 11.14 12.71 9.93
CA ALA A 38 10.17 12.11 9.00
C ALA A 38 9.92 10.64 9.33
N ILE A 39 8.71 10.16 9.00
CA ILE A 39 8.32 8.75 9.13
C ILE A 39 7.74 8.23 7.81
N VAL A 40 7.88 6.93 7.58
CA VAL A 40 7.20 6.23 6.49
C VAL A 40 6.10 5.36 7.09
N LEU A 41 4.87 5.56 6.65
CA LEU A 41 3.68 4.89 7.18
C LEU A 41 2.85 4.26 6.06
N GLY A 42 2.28 3.09 6.33
CA GLY A 42 1.19 2.57 5.52
C GLY A 42 -0.09 3.40 5.74
N ASN A 43 -0.86 3.62 4.67
CA ASN A 43 -2.05 4.46 4.66
C ASN A 43 -3.06 4.13 5.77
N THR A 44 -3.36 2.86 5.99
CA THR A 44 -4.32 2.42 7.01
C THR A 44 -3.90 2.88 8.42
N LEU A 45 -2.63 2.68 8.75
CA LEU A 45 -2.09 3.10 10.06
C LEU A 45 -1.99 4.62 10.20
N ALA A 46 -1.73 5.33 9.12
CA ALA A 46 -1.79 6.80 9.11
C ALA A 46 -3.20 7.29 9.47
N LEU A 47 -4.25 6.73 8.83
CA LEU A 47 -5.64 7.07 9.12
C LEU A 47 -6.05 6.70 10.55
N GLU A 48 -5.67 5.53 11.05
CA GLU A 48 -5.90 5.12 12.44
C GLU A 48 -5.22 6.06 13.44
N GLY A 49 -4.09 6.61 13.07
CA GLY A 49 -3.36 7.63 13.83
C GLY A 49 -3.87 9.06 13.64
N GLY A 50 -4.99 9.24 12.92
CA GLY A 50 -5.60 10.55 12.68
C GLY A 50 -4.93 11.36 11.57
N LEU A 51 -4.03 10.77 10.79
CA LEU A 51 -3.34 11.41 9.66
C LEU A 51 -4.03 11.05 8.33
N ASN A 52 -4.16 12.02 7.44
CA ASN A 52 -4.64 11.80 6.09
C ASN A 52 -3.48 12.01 5.09
N VAL A 53 -3.07 10.95 4.40
CA VAL A 53 -1.92 10.98 3.50
C VAL A 53 -2.03 12.02 2.39
N LEU A 54 -3.25 12.38 1.95
CA LEU A 54 -3.45 13.40 0.91
C LEU A 54 -3.27 14.84 1.42
N LYS A 55 -3.26 15.04 2.75
CA LYS A 55 -3.19 16.37 3.38
C LYS A 55 -1.94 16.54 4.23
N ASP A 56 -1.55 15.47 4.95
CA ASP A 56 -0.56 15.55 6.02
C ASP A 56 0.79 14.96 5.62
N SER A 57 0.89 14.27 4.47
CA SER A 57 2.17 13.74 4.00
C SER A 57 2.93 14.75 3.14
N ILE A 58 4.25 14.71 3.23
CA ILE A 58 5.14 15.44 2.32
C ILE A 58 5.29 14.72 0.96
N TYR A 59 4.99 13.43 0.94
CA TYR A 59 4.99 12.58 -0.26
C TYR A 59 4.07 11.37 -0.03
N TYR A 60 3.38 10.95 -1.05
CA TYR A 60 2.64 9.68 -1.08
C TYR A 60 2.86 8.98 -2.41
N GLU A 61 2.83 7.65 -2.39
CA GLU A 61 3.03 6.83 -3.57
C GLU A 61 1.83 6.93 -4.52
N PRO A 62 2.04 7.20 -5.81
CA PRO A 62 0.98 7.21 -6.80
C PRO A 62 0.44 5.78 -7.04
N VAL A 63 -0.79 5.68 -7.54
CA VAL A 63 -1.39 4.40 -7.94
C VAL A 63 -1.06 4.15 -9.42
N ASP A 64 0.09 3.54 -9.67
CA ASP A 64 0.58 3.24 -11.02
C ASP A 64 1.36 1.92 -11.08
N GLN A 65 2.05 1.66 -12.19
CA GLN A 65 2.85 0.44 -12.37
C GLN A 65 4.03 0.33 -11.39
N SER A 66 4.57 1.43 -10.88
CA SER A 66 5.69 1.40 -9.94
C SER A 66 5.27 0.90 -8.55
N THR A 67 4.00 1.04 -8.22
CA THR A 67 3.42 0.67 -6.92
C THR A 67 2.48 -0.54 -6.99
N LYS A 68 2.47 -1.27 -8.11
CA LYS A 68 1.59 -2.43 -8.32
C LYS A 68 1.73 -3.53 -7.26
N LEU A 69 2.89 -3.66 -6.63
CA LEU A 69 3.12 -4.62 -5.53
C LEU A 69 2.35 -4.26 -4.26
N ASN A 70 1.87 -3.03 -4.13
CA ASN A 70 1.07 -2.56 -2.99
C ASN A 70 -0.45 -2.80 -3.21
N VAL A 71 -0.84 -3.38 -4.35
CA VAL A 71 -2.25 -3.69 -4.63
C VAL A 71 -2.71 -4.87 -3.78
N ASN A 72 -3.76 -4.66 -2.99
CA ASN A 72 -4.39 -5.75 -2.27
C ASN A 72 -5.17 -6.65 -3.25
N ILE A 73 -5.05 -7.95 -3.06
CA ILE A 73 -5.69 -8.97 -3.88
C ILE A 73 -6.56 -9.90 -3.04
N LEU A 74 -7.59 -10.46 -3.65
CA LEU A 74 -8.31 -11.60 -3.14
C LEU A 74 -7.70 -12.87 -3.74
N ALA A 75 -7.16 -13.75 -2.91
CA ALA A 75 -6.53 -14.98 -3.34
C ALA A 75 -7.27 -16.22 -2.83
N THR A 76 -7.21 -17.30 -3.59
CA THR A 76 -7.75 -18.61 -3.21
C THR A 76 -6.79 -19.72 -3.67
N ALA A 77 -7.02 -20.94 -3.18
CA ALA A 77 -6.28 -22.10 -3.67
C ALA A 77 -6.57 -22.34 -5.15
N GLU A 78 -5.59 -22.82 -5.92
CA GLU A 78 -5.71 -23.10 -7.36
C GLU A 78 -6.88 -24.06 -7.65
N SER A 79 -7.08 -25.06 -6.79
CA SER A 79 -8.20 -26.03 -6.89
C SER A 79 -9.59 -25.41 -6.73
N ARG A 80 -9.69 -24.17 -6.26
CA ARG A 80 -10.94 -23.43 -6.02
C ARG A 80 -11.09 -22.17 -6.86
N LYS A 81 -10.20 -21.92 -7.79
CA LYS A 81 -10.23 -20.71 -8.62
C LYS A 81 -11.54 -20.54 -9.40
N ASP A 82 -12.14 -21.65 -9.82
CA ASP A 82 -13.39 -21.68 -10.59
C ASP A 82 -14.63 -21.88 -9.73
N ASP A 83 -14.51 -21.81 -8.40
CA ASP A 83 -15.65 -21.90 -7.47
C ASP A 83 -16.59 -20.70 -7.69
N PRO A 84 -17.87 -20.94 -8.07
CA PRO A 84 -18.79 -19.85 -8.42
C PRO A 84 -19.07 -18.88 -7.26
N LEU A 85 -18.99 -19.36 -6.01
CA LEU A 85 -19.19 -18.51 -4.84
C LEU A 85 -17.99 -17.53 -4.68
N LEU A 86 -16.77 -18.04 -4.83
CA LEU A 86 -15.56 -17.20 -4.74
C LEU A 86 -15.48 -16.20 -5.88
N GLN A 87 -15.85 -16.60 -7.09
CA GLN A 87 -15.95 -15.68 -8.24
C GLN A 87 -16.98 -14.57 -7.97
N LYS A 88 -18.12 -14.91 -7.38
CA LYS A 88 -19.14 -13.92 -6.99
C LYS A 88 -18.61 -12.97 -5.90
N VAL A 89 -17.89 -13.47 -4.90
CA VAL A 89 -17.25 -12.65 -3.86
C VAL A 89 -16.26 -11.70 -4.50
N GLY A 90 -15.39 -12.17 -5.41
CA GLY A 90 -14.45 -11.32 -6.15
C GLY A 90 -15.14 -10.20 -6.92
N ALA A 91 -16.25 -10.51 -7.61
CA ALA A 91 -17.01 -9.53 -8.37
C ALA A 91 -17.63 -8.43 -7.47
N LEU A 92 -17.97 -8.73 -6.22
CA LEU A 92 -18.51 -7.73 -5.28
C LEU A 92 -17.52 -6.59 -4.98
N TYR A 93 -16.22 -6.85 -4.98
CA TYR A 93 -15.20 -5.82 -4.76
C TYR A 93 -15.19 -4.72 -5.83
N HIS A 94 -15.73 -4.99 -7.01
CA HIS A 94 -15.80 -4.05 -8.13
C HIS A 94 -17.16 -3.34 -8.23
N THR A 95 -18.06 -3.56 -7.26
CA THR A 95 -19.36 -2.88 -7.25
C THR A 95 -19.24 -1.42 -6.81
N GLU A 96 -20.15 -0.59 -7.30
CA GLU A 96 -20.22 0.83 -6.91
C GLU A 96 -20.41 0.99 -5.40
N ALA A 97 -21.23 0.13 -4.78
CA ALA A 97 -21.48 0.15 -3.34
C ALA A 97 -20.19 -0.05 -2.52
N VAL A 98 -19.35 -1.03 -2.90
CA VAL A 98 -18.06 -1.28 -2.24
C VAL A 98 -17.08 -0.14 -2.51
N ASN A 99 -16.99 0.34 -3.73
CA ASN A 99 -16.12 1.48 -4.07
C ASN A 99 -16.49 2.74 -3.27
N LYS A 100 -17.77 3.04 -3.15
CA LYS A 100 -18.26 4.16 -2.34
C LYS A 100 -17.89 3.98 -0.87
N TYR A 101 -18.13 2.80 -0.30
CA TYR A 101 -17.76 2.48 1.07
C TYR A 101 -16.25 2.66 1.32
N VAL A 102 -15.41 2.16 0.41
CA VAL A 102 -13.94 2.32 0.50
C VAL A 102 -13.56 3.80 0.48
N GLN A 103 -14.12 4.58 -0.42
CA GLN A 103 -13.85 6.02 -0.51
C GLN A 103 -14.21 6.76 0.78
N GLU A 104 -15.38 6.47 1.33
CA GLU A 104 -15.85 7.08 2.58
C GLU A 104 -15.01 6.62 3.77
N LYS A 105 -14.80 5.29 3.92
CA LYS A 105 -14.08 4.71 5.04
C LYS A 105 -12.62 5.13 5.11
N PHE A 106 -11.98 5.27 3.97
CA PHE A 106 -10.55 5.63 3.87
C PHE A 106 -10.32 7.09 3.44
N ALA A 107 -11.34 7.94 3.57
CA ALA A 107 -11.26 9.38 3.30
C ALA A 107 -10.61 9.72 1.93
N GLY A 108 -10.90 8.93 0.91
CA GLY A 108 -10.39 9.08 -0.45
C GLY A 108 -8.93 8.63 -0.65
N THR A 109 -8.27 8.10 0.37
CA THR A 109 -6.85 7.70 0.31
C THR A 109 -6.64 6.30 -0.29
N GLN A 110 -7.70 5.55 -0.52
CA GLN A 110 -7.67 4.25 -1.21
C GLN A 110 -8.58 4.28 -2.42
N VAL A 111 -8.15 3.61 -3.48
CA VAL A 111 -8.91 3.51 -4.74
C VAL A 111 -9.00 2.05 -5.18
N GLY A 112 -10.14 1.70 -5.80
CA GLY A 112 -10.30 0.40 -6.42
C GLY A 112 -9.42 0.28 -7.68
N VAL A 113 -8.63 -0.78 -7.76
CA VAL A 113 -7.83 -1.10 -8.95
C VAL A 113 -8.58 -2.16 -9.76
N ASN A 114 -9.33 -1.73 -10.76
CA ASN A 114 -10.05 -2.62 -11.67
C ASN A 114 -9.15 -2.97 -12.87
N LYS A 115 -8.19 -3.86 -12.65
CA LYS A 115 -7.24 -4.33 -13.66
C LYS A 115 -7.21 -5.87 -13.68
N PRO A 116 -6.90 -6.50 -14.82
CA PRO A 116 -6.70 -7.94 -14.89
C PRO A 116 -5.46 -8.33 -14.05
N ILE A 117 -5.39 -9.60 -13.63
CA ILE A 117 -4.28 -10.10 -12.82
C ILE A 117 -2.92 -9.97 -13.53
N SER A 118 -2.90 -9.97 -14.87
CA SER A 118 -1.70 -9.72 -15.67
C SER A 118 -1.04 -8.38 -15.36
N TYR A 119 -1.83 -7.38 -14.93
CA TYR A 119 -1.29 -6.08 -14.47
C TYR A 119 -0.22 -6.22 -13.38
N LEU A 120 -0.34 -7.22 -12.51
CA LEU A 120 0.62 -7.48 -11.44
C LEU A 120 1.86 -8.24 -11.93
N THR A 121 1.71 -9.06 -12.96
CA THR A 121 2.77 -9.96 -13.46
C THR A 121 3.55 -9.40 -14.64
N GLU A 122 3.03 -8.39 -15.34
CA GLU A 122 3.74 -7.73 -16.44
C GLU A 122 5.02 -7.06 -15.92
N THR A 123 6.15 -7.48 -16.49
CA THR A 123 7.44 -6.77 -16.37
C THR A 123 7.52 -5.72 -17.46
N LYS A 124 7.84 -4.49 -17.11
CA LYS A 124 8.22 -3.47 -18.10
C LYS A 124 9.56 -3.80 -18.72
#